data_33b3a75e3076fb38ef9f2f41b8f67d0e
#
_entry.id   33b3a75e3076fb38ef9f2f41b8f67d0e
#
_cell.length_a   1.000
_cell.length_b   1.000
_cell.length_c   1.000
_cell.angle_alpha   90.00
_cell.angle_beta   90.00
_cell.angle_gamma   90.00
#
_symmetry.space_group_name_H-M   'P 1'
#
loop_
_entity.id
_entity.type
_entity.pdbx_description
1 polymer ?
#
loop_
_entity_poly.entity_id
_entity_poly.type
_entity_poly.pdbx_seq_one_letter_code
_entity_poly.pdbx_strand_id
1 'polypeptide(L)'
;MRTWLKVTLIAVAVVVAGFAILAGTGAYYVMRHLETKTVSETEAKPDFDIVRARFKDRAPMIEVGNLKAGDVKIQREPHPGGRRASTMHVLSFNKDDGKLLSTDMPLWLMRFSSLNVLSHLGVAPERFRLTAEDVMRFGPGIVVDYRPVGENPVLIWVE
;
A
#
# COMPACT_ATOMS: atom_id res chain seq x y z
N MET A 1 4.30 27.46 41.56
CA MET A 1 5.16 26.66 40.63
C MET A 1 4.77 25.16 40.59
N ARG A 2 4.41 24.51 41.69
CA ARG A 2 4.08 23.04 41.67
C ARG A 2 2.82 22.63 40.91
N THR A 3 1.79 23.47 40.82
CA THR A 3 0.54 23.18 40.14
C THR A 3 0.67 23.20 38.61
N TRP A 4 1.41 24.12 38.07
CA TRP A 4 1.65 24.23 36.63
C TRP A 4 2.43 23.03 36.12
N LEU A 5 3.42 22.57 36.86
CA LEU A 5 4.21 21.38 36.53
C LEU A 5 3.34 20.11 36.46
N LYS A 6 2.40 19.98 37.39
CA LYS A 6 1.43 18.87 37.41
C LYS A 6 0.50 18.89 36.20
N VAL A 7 -0.01 20.08 35.82
CA VAL A 7 -0.90 20.23 34.67
C VAL A 7 -0.15 19.89 33.37
N THR A 8 1.08 20.37 33.22
CA THR A 8 1.92 20.04 32.05
C THR A 8 2.21 18.55 31.98
N LEU A 9 2.52 17.90 33.10
CA LEU A 9 2.82 16.47 33.15
C LEU A 9 1.60 15.62 32.80
N ILE A 10 0.42 16.01 33.26
CA ILE A 10 -0.85 15.35 32.91
C ILE A 10 -1.14 15.55 31.41
N ALA A 11 -0.96 16.75 30.89
CA ALA A 11 -1.18 17.02 29.46
C ALA A 11 -0.25 16.18 28.56
N VAL A 12 1.03 16.08 28.92
CA VAL A 12 1.99 15.23 28.21
C VAL A 12 1.59 13.75 28.32
N ALA A 13 1.20 13.28 29.50
CA ALA A 13 0.75 11.90 29.68
C ALA A 13 -0.48 11.55 28.82
N VAL A 14 -1.45 12.47 28.73
CA VAL A 14 -2.65 12.30 27.90
C VAL A 14 -2.28 12.24 26.40
N VAL A 15 -1.38 13.10 25.94
CA VAL A 15 -0.89 13.10 24.57
C VAL A 15 -0.16 11.78 24.25
N VAL A 16 0.75 11.35 25.12
CA VAL A 16 1.48 10.07 24.94
C VAL A 16 0.53 8.88 24.95
N ALA A 17 -0.43 8.84 25.85
CA ALA A 17 -1.45 7.79 25.89
C ALA A 17 -2.30 7.79 24.60
N GLY A 18 -2.71 8.96 24.11
CA GLY A 18 -3.42 9.09 22.84
C GLY A 18 -2.63 8.55 21.64
N PHE A 19 -1.34 8.87 21.56
CA PHE A 19 -0.45 8.33 20.53
C PHE A 19 -0.28 6.82 20.65
N ALA A 20 -0.12 6.29 21.86
CA ALA A 20 0.01 4.85 22.09
C ALA A 20 -1.26 4.08 21.68
N ILE A 21 -2.44 4.62 21.96
CA ILE A 21 -3.72 4.03 21.54
C ILE A 21 -3.85 4.06 20.02
N LEU A 22 -3.54 5.17 19.37
CA LEU A 22 -3.61 5.29 17.91
C LEU A 22 -2.62 4.34 17.22
N ALA A 23 -1.39 4.27 17.71
CA ALA A 23 -0.38 3.35 17.17
C ALA A 23 -0.75 1.89 17.40
N GLY A 24 -1.25 1.55 18.58
CA GLY A 24 -1.71 0.20 18.92
C GLY A 24 -2.92 -0.24 18.10
N THR A 25 -3.88 0.64 17.91
CA THR A 25 -5.08 0.36 17.10
C THR A 25 -4.71 0.19 15.62
N GLY A 26 -3.82 1.05 15.10
CA GLY A 26 -3.32 0.93 13.74
C GLY A 26 -2.54 -0.36 13.49
N ALA A 27 -1.62 -0.72 14.38
CA ALA A 27 -0.88 -1.97 14.32
C ALA A 27 -1.80 -3.20 14.41
N TYR A 28 -2.76 -3.20 15.33
CA TYR A 28 -3.75 -4.26 15.47
C TYR A 28 -4.60 -4.43 14.21
N TYR A 29 -5.04 -3.30 13.61
CA TYR A 29 -5.82 -3.33 12.37
C TYR A 29 -5.02 -3.95 11.22
N VAL A 30 -3.77 -3.52 11.04
CA VAL A 30 -2.89 -4.07 9.99
C VAL A 30 -2.63 -5.55 10.21
N MET A 31 -2.30 -5.97 11.45
CA MET A 31 -2.06 -7.39 11.75
C MET A 31 -3.28 -8.26 11.51
N ARG A 32 -4.48 -7.75 11.76
CA ARG A 32 -5.74 -8.50 11.56
C ARG A 32 -6.11 -8.65 10.08
N HIS A 33 -5.68 -7.72 9.23
CA HIS A 33 -5.98 -7.71 7.79
C HIS A 33 -4.78 -8.17 6.93
N LEU A 34 -3.73 -8.66 7.59
CA LEU A 34 -2.57 -9.22 6.93
C LEU A 34 -2.77 -10.73 6.78
N GLU A 35 -3.11 -11.16 5.57
CA GLU A 35 -3.17 -12.57 5.24
C GLU A 35 -1.85 -13.01 4.60
N THR A 36 -1.23 -14.01 5.18
CA THR A 36 -0.03 -14.64 4.64
C THR A 36 -0.33 -16.11 4.35
N LYS A 37 -0.17 -16.52 3.11
CA LYS A 37 -0.34 -17.92 2.68
C LYS A 37 0.99 -18.42 2.10
N THR A 38 1.37 -19.63 2.45
CA THR A 38 2.49 -20.32 1.79
C THR A 38 1.95 -21.05 0.58
N VAL A 39 2.38 -20.66 -0.61
CA VAL A 39 1.92 -21.19 -1.89
C VAL A 39 3.09 -21.29 -2.87
N SER A 40 2.95 -22.10 -3.90
CA SER A 40 3.89 -22.11 -5.03
C SER A 40 3.68 -20.88 -5.94
N GLU A 41 4.68 -20.55 -6.75
CA GLU A 41 4.55 -19.46 -7.74
C GLU A 41 3.38 -19.71 -8.72
N THR A 42 3.15 -20.96 -9.06
CA THR A 42 2.06 -21.37 -9.96
C THR A 42 0.68 -21.15 -9.32
N GLU A 43 0.58 -21.34 -8.01
CA GLU A 43 -0.67 -21.12 -7.26
C GLU A 43 -0.90 -19.63 -6.94
N ALA A 44 0.16 -18.83 -6.80
CA ALA A 44 0.05 -17.41 -6.57
C ALA A 44 -0.38 -16.63 -7.84
N LYS A 45 0.06 -17.08 -9.03
CA LYS A 45 -0.19 -16.40 -10.31
C LYS A 45 -1.68 -16.10 -10.60
N PRO A 46 -2.62 -17.04 -10.41
CA PRO A 46 -4.05 -16.79 -10.62
C PRO A 46 -4.60 -15.60 -9.81
N ASP A 47 -4.14 -15.40 -8.58
CA ASP A 47 -4.62 -14.29 -7.72
C ASP A 47 -4.26 -12.93 -8.34
N PHE A 48 -3.05 -12.80 -8.88
CA PHE A 48 -2.64 -11.60 -9.62
C PHE A 48 -3.46 -11.41 -10.91
N ASP A 49 -3.71 -12.49 -11.64
CA ASP A 49 -4.41 -12.44 -12.92
C ASP A 49 -5.90 -12.10 -12.74
N ILE A 50 -6.53 -12.56 -11.66
CA ILE A 50 -7.91 -12.20 -11.30
C ILE A 50 -8.04 -10.69 -11.08
N VAL A 51 -7.12 -10.08 -10.33
CA VAL A 51 -7.15 -8.63 -10.10
C VAL A 51 -6.91 -7.87 -11.40
N ARG A 52 -5.93 -8.28 -12.21
CA ARG A 52 -5.69 -7.67 -13.53
C ARG A 52 -6.89 -7.77 -14.45
N ALA A 53 -7.55 -8.91 -14.48
CA ALA A 53 -8.75 -9.12 -15.28
C ALA A 53 -9.91 -8.20 -14.85
N ARG A 54 -10.04 -7.92 -13.55
CA ARG A 54 -11.05 -6.98 -13.00
C ARG A 54 -10.87 -5.56 -13.54
N PHE A 55 -9.63 -5.14 -13.75
CA PHE A 55 -9.27 -3.79 -14.21
C PHE A 55 -8.74 -3.76 -15.66
N LYS A 56 -9.02 -4.79 -16.47
CA LYS A 56 -8.50 -4.92 -17.84
C LYS A 56 -8.73 -3.70 -18.75
N ASP A 57 -9.84 -2.97 -18.51
CA ASP A 57 -10.23 -1.81 -19.30
C ASP A 57 -9.57 -0.51 -18.82
N ARG A 58 -8.67 -0.60 -17.84
CA ARG A 58 -8.01 0.54 -17.21
C ARG A 58 -6.50 0.30 -17.17
N ALA A 59 -5.73 1.23 -17.75
CA ALA A 59 -4.29 1.16 -17.62
C ALA A 59 -3.84 1.40 -16.17
N PRO A 60 -2.84 0.64 -15.66
CA PRO A 60 -2.26 0.89 -14.36
C PRO A 60 -1.65 2.30 -14.27
N MET A 61 -1.70 2.91 -13.09
CA MET A 61 -1.04 4.20 -12.87
C MET A 61 0.47 4.09 -13.06
N ILE A 62 1.06 2.99 -12.55
CA ILE A 62 2.48 2.67 -12.70
C ILE A 62 2.58 1.21 -13.12
N GLU A 63 3.09 0.95 -14.31
CA GLU A 63 3.45 -0.38 -14.79
C GLU A 63 4.97 -0.48 -14.84
N VAL A 64 5.51 -1.49 -14.16
CA VAL A 64 6.94 -1.73 -14.08
C VAL A 64 7.25 -3.14 -14.57
N GLY A 65 7.88 -3.25 -15.72
CA GLY A 65 8.37 -4.53 -16.24
C GLY A 65 9.77 -4.83 -15.68
N ASN A 66 10.79 -4.19 -16.22
CA ASN A 66 12.16 -4.39 -15.81
C ASN A 66 12.79 -3.07 -15.35
N LEU A 67 12.99 -2.94 -14.03
CA LEU A 67 13.60 -1.75 -13.42
C LEU A 67 15.03 -1.47 -13.92
N LYS A 68 15.80 -2.53 -14.21
CA LYS A 68 17.17 -2.40 -14.69
C LYS A 68 17.22 -1.91 -16.15
N ALA A 69 16.20 -2.24 -16.93
CA ALA A 69 16.06 -1.79 -18.32
C ALA A 69 15.34 -0.43 -18.45
N GLY A 70 14.82 0.13 -17.33
CA GLY A 70 14.07 1.38 -17.34
C GLY A 70 12.66 1.24 -17.93
N ASP A 71 12.11 0.02 -17.98
CA ASP A 71 10.76 -0.25 -18.47
C ASP A 71 9.72 0.12 -17.41
N VAL A 72 9.46 1.42 -17.32
CA VAL A 72 8.50 2.01 -16.38
C VAL A 72 7.56 2.91 -17.15
N LYS A 73 6.27 2.60 -17.10
CA LYS A 73 5.20 3.45 -17.64
C LYS A 73 4.44 4.10 -16.51
N ILE A 74 4.33 5.41 -16.54
CA ILE A 74 3.61 6.18 -15.52
C ILE A 74 2.46 6.93 -16.20
N GLN A 75 1.24 6.66 -15.77
CA GLN A 75 0.02 7.33 -16.23
C GLN A 75 -0.70 7.92 -15.03
N ARG A 76 -0.68 9.24 -14.91
CA ARG A 76 -1.25 9.96 -13.75
C ARG A 76 -2.63 10.57 -14.03
N GLU A 77 -3.18 10.35 -15.21
CA GLU A 77 -4.47 10.92 -15.56
C GLU A 77 -5.58 10.29 -14.70
N PRO A 78 -6.42 11.12 -14.05
CA PRO A 78 -7.58 10.63 -13.32
C PRO A 78 -8.52 9.90 -14.28
N HIS A 79 -9.02 8.75 -13.88
CA HIS A 79 -10.03 8.07 -14.69
C HIS A 79 -11.35 8.82 -14.62
N PRO A 80 -11.99 9.11 -15.78
CA PRO A 80 -13.33 9.69 -15.81
C PRO A 80 -14.33 8.67 -15.27
N GLY A 81 -14.96 8.99 -14.15
CA GLY A 81 -15.96 8.10 -13.53
C GLY A 81 -16.05 8.21 -12.01
N GLY A 82 -15.21 9.02 -11.40
CA GLY A 82 -15.46 9.79 -10.21
C GLY A 82 -15.80 9.10 -8.88
N ARG A 83 -15.80 7.79 -8.73
CA ARG A 83 -15.86 7.18 -7.39
C ARG A 83 -14.50 7.37 -6.72
N ARG A 84 -14.52 7.95 -5.53
CA ARG A 84 -13.31 8.03 -4.70
C ARG A 84 -13.02 6.63 -4.18
N ALA A 85 -11.81 6.15 -4.43
CA ALA A 85 -11.33 4.96 -3.80
C ALA A 85 -11.24 5.17 -2.28
N SER A 86 -11.57 4.15 -1.51
CA SER A 86 -11.57 4.17 -0.04
C SER A 86 -10.54 3.22 0.57
N THR A 87 -10.22 2.16 -0.15
CA THR A 87 -9.37 1.06 0.33
C THR A 87 -8.26 0.80 -0.67
N MET A 88 -7.07 0.61 -0.17
CA MET A 88 -5.91 0.12 -0.91
C MET A 88 -5.68 -1.33 -0.57
N HIS A 89 -5.48 -2.13 -1.60
CA HIS A 89 -5.16 -3.54 -1.52
C HIS A 89 -3.75 -3.76 -2.05
N VAL A 90 -3.01 -4.62 -1.38
CA VAL A 90 -1.65 -4.98 -1.77
C VAL A 90 -1.56 -6.50 -1.86
N LEU A 91 -1.06 -7.00 -2.97
CA LEU A 91 -0.73 -8.39 -3.19
C LEU A 91 0.74 -8.50 -3.58
N SER A 92 1.50 -9.26 -2.83
CA SER A 92 2.93 -9.48 -3.06
C SER A 92 3.27 -10.94 -2.89
N PHE A 93 4.11 -11.47 -3.76
CA PHE A 93 4.59 -12.84 -3.66
C PHE A 93 6.11 -12.84 -3.49
N ASN A 94 6.58 -13.45 -2.41
CA ASN A 94 8.00 -13.67 -2.16
C ASN A 94 8.40 -15.07 -2.69
N LYS A 95 9.26 -15.10 -3.70
CA LYS A 95 9.70 -16.33 -4.35
C LYS A 95 10.66 -17.14 -3.48
N ASP A 96 11.42 -16.48 -2.59
CA ASP A 96 12.46 -17.13 -1.79
C ASP A 96 11.87 -18.02 -0.70
N ASP A 97 10.74 -17.60 -0.11
CA ASP A 97 10.07 -18.33 0.97
C ASP A 97 8.66 -18.83 0.59
N GLY A 98 8.23 -18.63 -0.65
CA GLY A 98 6.92 -19.06 -1.16
C GLY A 98 5.74 -18.38 -0.47
N LYS A 99 5.91 -17.16 0.05
CA LYS A 99 4.85 -16.45 0.77
C LYS A 99 4.09 -15.49 -0.12
N LEU A 100 2.80 -15.70 -0.19
CA LEU A 100 1.84 -14.76 -0.75
C LEU A 100 1.28 -13.89 0.40
N LEU A 101 1.53 -12.59 0.30
CA LEU A 101 1.07 -11.59 1.24
C LEU A 101 -0.10 -10.83 0.60
N SER A 102 -1.23 -10.80 1.29
CA SER A 102 -2.38 -9.97 0.95
C SER A 102 -2.70 -9.06 2.14
N THR A 103 -2.87 -7.76 1.89
CA THR A 103 -3.27 -6.82 2.92
C THR A 103 -4.17 -5.74 2.36
N ASP A 104 -5.14 -5.33 3.19
CA ASP A 104 -6.08 -4.28 2.90
C ASP A 104 -5.85 -3.11 3.86
N MET A 105 -5.78 -1.91 3.31
CA MET A 105 -5.53 -0.71 4.09
C MET A 105 -6.46 0.43 3.67
N PRO A 106 -7.15 1.09 4.60
CA PRO A 106 -7.91 2.30 4.29
C PRO A 106 -7.00 3.40 3.75
N LEU A 107 -7.39 4.04 2.65
CA LEU A 107 -6.59 5.09 1.99
C LEU A 107 -6.29 6.30 2.90
N TRP A 108 -7.15 6.60 3.88
CA TRP A 108 -6.90 7.69 4.81
C TRP A 108 -5.64 7.45 5.67
N LEU A 109 -5.27 6.17 5.89
CA LEU A 109 -4.06 5.81 6.64
C LEU A 109 -2.78 6.22 5.89
N MET A 110 -2.83 6.24 4.56
CA MET A 110 -1.69 6.68 3.74
C MET A 110 -1.28 8.14 3.99
N ARG A 111 -2.18 8.96 4.51
CA ARG A 111 -1.86 10.35 4.87
C ARG A 111 -0.93 10.46 6.08
N PHE A 112 -0.92 9.44 6.94
CA PHE A 112 -0.14 9.42 8.18
C PHE A 112 1.10 8.53 8.07
N SER A 113 1.07 7.51 7.24
CA SER A 113 2.25 6.75 6.88
C SER A 113 2.85 7.40 5.65
N SER A 114 3.96 8.12 5.83
CA SER A 114 4.84 8.37 4.68
C SER A 114 4.96 7.03 3.94
N LEU A 115 4.90 7.04 2.62
CA LEU A 115 4.84 5.87 1.72
C LEU A 115 5.88 4.74 1.97
N ASN A 116 6.46 4.69 3.16
CA ASN A 116 7.42 3.69 3.62
C ASN A 116 6.89 2.25 3.52
N VAL A 117 5.55 2.06 3.55
CA VAL A 117 4.96 0.74 3.34
C VAL A 117 5.31 0.20 1.95
N LEU A 118 5.35 1.05 0.93
CA LEU A 118 5.72 0.65 -0.43
C LEU A 118 7.21 0.33 -0.55
N SER A 119 8.07 1.01 0.20
CA SER A 119 9.50 0.72 0.22
C SER A 119 9.83 -0.63 0.84
N HIS A 120 9.07 -1.07 1.85
CA HIS A 120 9.19 -2.42 2.42
C HIS A 120 8.77 -3.53 1.44
N LEU A 121 7.96 -3.20 0.44
CA LEU A 121 7.53 -4.11 -0.62
C LEU A 121 8.51 -4.10 -1.83
N GLY A 122 9.67 -3.46 -1.71
CA GLY A 122 10.65 -3.34 -2.79
C GLY A 122 10.30 -2.28 -3.85
N VAL A 123 9.17 -1.61 -3.69
CA VAL A 123 8.75 -0.50 -4.55
C VAL A 123 9.22 0.80 -3.91
N ALA A 124 10.25 1.43 -4.47
CA ALA A 124 10.75 2.72 -3.99
C ALA A 124 9.82 3.86 -4.44
N PRO A 125 8.90 4.35 -3.60
CA PRO A 125 7.93 5.37 -3.97
C PRO A 125 8.60 6.70 -4.34
N GLU A 126 9.80 6.94 -3.78
CA GLU A 126 10.59 8.13 -4.07
C GLU A 126 11.02 8.19 -5.55
N ARG A 127 11.27 7.03 -6.17
CA ARG A 127 11.61 6.95 -7.60
C ARG A 127 10.45 7.36 -8.50
N PHE A 128 9.23 7.14 -8.05
CA PHE A 128 8.01 7.42 -8.82
C PHE A 128 7.34 8.74 -8.41
N ARG A 129 7.83 9.42 -7.37
CA ARG A 129 7.21 10.64 -6.79
C ARG A 129 5.70 10.45 -6.59
N LEU A 130 5.30 9.28 -6.08
CA LEU A 130 3.91 8.94 -5.85
C LEU A 130 3.46 9.52 -4.50
N THR A 131 2.40 10.31 -4.51
CA THR A 131 1.79 10.84 -3.30
C THR A 131 0.46 10.15 -2.99
N ALA A 132 0.03 10.17 -1.72
CA ALA A 132 -1.30 9.67 -1.34
C ALA A 132 -2.42 10.39 -2.10
N GLU A 133 -2.21 11.67 -2.43
CA GLU A 133 -3.16 12.48 -3.17
C GLU A 133 -3.27 12.02 -4.64
N ASP A 134 -2.16 11.66 -5.27
CA ASP A 134 -2.16 11.10 -6.64
C ASP A 134 -2.99 9.82 -6.68
N VAL A 135 -2.82 8.92 -5.70
CA VAL A 135 -3.58 7.66 -5.60
C VAL A 135 -5.07 7.93 -5.38
N MET A 136 -5.42 8.89 -4.52
CA MET A 136 -6.82 9.23 -4.27
C MET A 136 -7.49 9.88 -5.49
N ARG A 137 -6.75 10.67 -6.27
CA ARG A 137 -7.24 11.31 -7.51
C ARG A 137 -7.39 10.31 -8.66
N PHE A 138 -6.53 9.32 -8.71
CA PHE A 138 -6.57 8.29 -9.75
C PHE A 138 -7.89 7.52 -9.74
N GLY A 139 -8.48 7.32 -8.56
CA GLY A 139 -9.73 6.57 -8.38
C GLY A 139 -9.53 5.05 -8.47
N PRO A 140 -10.63 4.26 -8.47
CA PRO A 140 -10.55 2.80 -8.48
C PRO A 140 -9.78 2.27 -9.68
N GLY A 141 -8.77 1.42 -9.41
CA GLY A 141 -7.92 0.86 -10.45
C GLY A 141 -6.59 0.34 -9.90
N ILE A 142 -5.75 -0.20 -10.79
CA ILE A 142 -4.41 -0.67 -10.43
C ILE A 142 -3.48 0.54 -10.33
N VAL A 143 -2.91 0.74 -9.14
CA VAL A 143 -1.95 1.81 -8.85
C VAL A 143 -0.54 1.39 -9.25
N VAL A 144 -0.13 0.17 -8.88
CA VAL A 144 1.19 -0.37 -9.23
C VAL A 144 1.02 -1.79 -9.73
N ASP A 145 1.54 -2.07 -10.93
CA ASP A 145 1.69 -3.43 -11.46
C ASP A 145 3.18 -3.69 -11.71
N TYR A 146 3.83 -4.31 -10.74
CA TYR A 146 5.24 -4.67 -10.80
C TYR A 146 5.40 -6.13 -11.17
N ARG A 147 5.96 -6.40 -12.36
CA ARG A 147 6.17 -7.74 -12.94
C ARG A 147 7.64 -7.96 -13.29
N PRO A 148 8.51 -8.03 -12.31
CA PRO A 148 9.93 -8.22 -12.58
C PRO A 148 10.20 -9.64 -13.06
N VAL A 149 11.14 -9.78 -13.98
CA VAL A 149 11.67 -11.10 -14.36
C VAL A 149 12.64 -11.55 -13.27
N GLY A 150 12.30 -12.67 -12.59
CA GLY A 150 13.17 -13.25 -11.57
C GLY A 150 13.11 -12.60 -10.17
N GLU A 151 12.34 -11.54 -9.98
CA GLU A 151 12.14 -10.88 -8.69
C GLU A 151 10.71 -11.09 -8.16
N ASN A 152 10.40 -10.55 -7.00
CA ASN A 152 9.10 -10.69 -6.35
C ASN A 152 8.04 -9.78 -7.00
N PRO A 153 6.95 -10.31 -7.56
CA PRO A 153 5.88 -9.50 -8.12
C PRO A 153 5.08 -8.78 -7.03
N VAL A 154 4.66 -7.55 -7.33
CA VAL A 154 3.80 -6.75 -6.46
C VAL A 154 2.68 -6.11 -7.27
N LEU A 155 1.47 -6.22 -6.77
CA LEU A 155 0.27 -5.60 -7.34
C LEU A 155 -0.43 -4.77 -6.26
N ILE A 156 -0.67 -3.49 -6.58
CA ILE A 156 -1.35 -2.56 -5.68
C ILE A 156 -2.52 -1.98 -6.45
N TRP A 157 -3.72 -2.07 -5.87
CA TRP A 157 -4.92 -1.47 -6.46
C TRP A 157 -5.75 -0.78 -5.40
N VAL A 158 -6.66 0.08 -5.83
CA VAL A 158 -7.58 0.83 -4.98
C VAL A 158 -9.02 0.66 -5.46
N GLU A 159 -9.94 0.57 -4.46
CA GLU A 159 -11.40 0.46 -4.67
C GLU A 159 -12.18 1.43 -3.79
#